data_b9e6a7f06a3da07878ae6ef5f78ff7f6
#
_entry.id   b9e6a7f06a3da07878ae6ef5f78ff7f6
#
_cell.length_a   1.000
_cell.length_b   1.000
_cell.length_c   1.000
_cell.angle_alpha   90.00
_cell.angle_beta   90.00
_cell.angle_gamma   90.00
#
_symmetry.space_group_name_H-M   'P 1'
#
loop_
_entity.id
_entity.type
_entity.pdbx_description
1 polymer ?
#
loop_
_entity_poly.entity_id
_entity_poly.type
_entity_poly.pdbx_seq_one_letter_code
_entity_poly.pdbx_strand_id
1 'polypeptide(L)'
;MCFSVPATVRGKSTVFGIEKQSQDVYNKEELAGLIGKTVITRKFRDFAGEKYKIRTHTVSPSDGEREVYRVIIEEFCRICELYYNSTGDAKKDAGLRLMRQIKLLIKACSVPHLIEGYSGDGIPNKTRYIERLVRKIPGKVAVGCTSIAAFDLYESRLRECFPDRPVFVVKGDVAFKKRQSIVTEFDSTINGILVCTQQSLSSSVNIPTCNDVILESLQWNIPKMEQFYFRFIRLDSKELKDVHYVTYKDSVEQNLMALVLTKERLNEFIKTGEVKEQSEIFEEFDVTMSVIESLLVRERDSEGKIHISWGSQRIMN
;
A
#
# COMPACT_ATOMS: atom_id res chain seq x y z
N MET A 1 21.65 -9.07 -23.94
CA MET A 1 20.35 -9.12 -24.64
C MET A 1 19.38 -8.21 -23.92
N CYS A 2 18.69 -7.33 -24.62
CA CYS A 2 17.70 -6.44 -24.03
C CYS A 2 16.32 -7.03 -24.28
N PHE A 3 15.66 -7.53 -23.24
CA PHE A 3 14.29 -8.07 -23.34
C PHE A 3 13.20 -7.02 -23.19
N SER A 4 13.57 -5.80 -22.84
CA SER A 4 12.67 -4.64 -22.84
C SER A 4 13.26 -3.56 -23.75
N VAL A 5 12.44 -2.98 -24.59
CA VAL A 5 12.79 -1.76 -25.30
C VAL A 5 12.46 -0.62 -24.34
N PRO A 6 13.47 0.10 -23.83
CA PRO A 6 13.16 1.32 -23.11
C PRO A 6 12.43 2.23 -24.10
N ALA A 7 11.29 2.75 -23.70
CA ALA A 7 10.62 3.81 -24.46
C ALA A 7 11.51 5.04 -24.36
N THR A 8 12.57 5.09 -25.16
CA THR A 8 13.40 6.25 -25.33
C THR A 8 12.61 7.31 -26.08
N VAL A 9 11.77 7.99 -25.36
CA VAL A 9 11.32 9.29 -25.77
C VAL A 9 12.46 10.24 -25.42
N ARG A 10 13.40 10.44 -26.36
CA ARG A 10 14.45 11.43 -26.24
C ARG A 10 13.84 12.74 -25.73
N GLY A 11 14.28 13.21 -24.57
CA GLY A 11 13.99 14.54 -24.07
C GLY A 11 12.77 14.71 -23.17
N LYS A 12 12.09 13.66 -22.73
CA LYS A 12 11.05 13.78 -21.69
C LYS A 12 11.60 13.29 -20.35
N SER A 13 11.97 14.25 -19.48
CA SER A 13 12.11 13.94 -18.07
C SER A 13 10.75 13.40 -17.56
N THR A 14 10.76 12.22 -17.01
CA THR A 14 9.59 11.70 -16.33
C THR A 14 9.36 12.53 -15.07
N VAL A 15 8.14 13.04 -14.90
CA VAL A 15 7.79 13.95 -13.81
C VAL A 15 8.06 13.35 -12.43
N PHE A 16 8.13 12.03 -12.35
CA PHE A 16 8.28 11.29 -11.11
C PHE A 16 9.60 10.53 -10.99
N GLY A 17 10.59 10.80 -11.87
CA GLY A 17 11.83 10.03 -11.88
C GLY A 17 11.64 8.55 -12.25
N ILE A 18 10.43 8.18 -12.66
CA ILE A 18 10.12 6.85 -13.17
C ILE A 18 10.29 6.95 -14.68
N GLU A 19 11.35 6.33 -15.21
CA GLU A 19 11.43 6.10 -16.64
C GLU A 19 10.14 5.41 -17.09
N LYS A 20 9.50 5.88 -18.15
CA LYS A 20 8.46 5.14 -18.83
C LYS A 20 9.06 3.80 -19.23
N GLN A 21 8.84 2.78 -18.43
CA GLN A 21 9.21 1.44 -18.81
C GLN A 21 8.37 1.06 -20.02
N SER A 22 9.01 0.46 -21.01
CA SER A 22 8.31 -0.08 -22.16
C SER A 22 7.23 -1.03 -21.66
N GLN A 23 5.99 -0.78 -22.06
CA GLN A 23 4.86 -1.66 -21.76
C GLN A 23 4.97 -2.99 -22.48
N ASP A 24 5.81 -3.06 -23.53
CA ASP A 24 6.04 -4.27 -24.31
C ASP A 24 7.34 -4.97 -23.93
N VAL A 25 7.27 -6.27 -23.74
CA VAL A 25 8.41 -7.14 -23.63
C VAL A 25 8.82 -7.58 -25.04
N TYR A 26 10.03 -7.21 -25.43
CA TYR A 26 10.62 -7.66 -26.70
C TYR A 26 11.12 -9.11 -26.58
N ASN A 27 10.94 -9.93 -27.63
CA ASN A 27 11.33 -11.35 -27.63
C ASN A 27 10.69 -12.18 -26.49
N LYS A 28 9.36 -12.10 -26.36
CA LYS A 28 8.60 -12.80 -25.31
C LYS A 28 8.87 -14.31 -25.25
N GLU A 29 8.98 -14.96 -26.42
CA GLU A 29 9.26 -16.41 -26.52
C GLU A 29 10.65 -16.77 -26.02
N GLU A 30 11.66 -15.97 -26.38
CA GLU A 30 13.03 -16.17 -25.91
C GLU A 30 13.15 -15.94 -24.41
N LEU A 31 12.47 -14.89 -23.88
CA LEU A 31 12.39 -14.61 -22.45
C LEU A 31 11.70 -15.76 -21.71
N ALA A 32 10.57 -16.24 -22.21
CA ALA A 32 9.86 -17.37 -21.61
C ALA A 32 10.71 -18.65 -21.62
N GLY A 33 11.46 -18.90 -22.72
CA GLY A 33 12.40 -20.01 -22.82
C GLY A 33 13.57 -19.90 -21.84
N LEU A 34 14.11 -18.71 -21.61
CA LEU A 34 15.16 -18.46 -20.63
C LEU A 34 14.64 -18.60 -19.19
N ILE A 35 13.47 -18.03 -18.89
CA ILE A 35 12.84 -18.13 -17.57
C ILE A 35 12.55 -19.61 -17.27
N GLY A 36 11.96 -20.36 -18.20
CA GLY A 36 11.63 -21.76 -18.00
C GLY A 36 12.84 -22.67 -17.78
N LYS A 37 14.03 -22.28 -18.31
CA LYS A 37 15.27 -23.04 -18.14
C LYS A 37 16.08 -22.65 -16.91
N THR A 38 15.99 -21.41 -16.48
CA THR A 38 16.89 -20.84 -15.47
C THR A 38 16.21 -20.43 -14.17
N VAL A 39 14.90 -20.26 -14.19
CA VAL A 39 14.13 -19.81 -13.01
C VAL A 39 13.14 -20.90 -12.62
N ILE A 40 13.43 -21.58 -11.52
CA ILE A 40 12.46 -22.45 -10.87
C ILE A 40 11.63 -21.59 -9.94
N THR A 41 10.40 -21.28 -10.36
CA THR A 41 9.46 -20.55 -9.52
C THR A 41 8.48 -21.53 -8.88
N ARG A 42 8.33 -21.44 -7.57
CA ARG A 42 7.36 -22.23 -6.83
C ARG A 42 6.56 -21.32 -5.93
N LYS A 43 5.25 -21.49 -5.90
CA LYS A 43 4.39 -20.71 -5.00
C LYS A 43 4.54 -21.22 -3.58
N PHE A 44 4.58 -20.33 -2.61
CA PHE A 44 4.55 -20.71 -1.20
C PHE A 44 3.37 -21.65 -0.91
N ARG A 45 2.21 -21.38 -1.52
CA ARG A 45 0.98 -22.17 -1.39
C ARG A 45 1.12 -23.62 -1.87
N ASP A 46 1.94 -23.87 -2.90
CA ASP A 46 2.12 -25.21 -3.48
C ASP A 46 2.83 -26.17 -2.52
N PHE A 47 3.63 -25.64 -1.59
CA PHE A 47 4.33 -26.45 -0.58
C PHE A 47 3.65 -26.43 0.77
N ALA A 48 3.18 -25.24 1.15
CA ALA A 48 2.71 -24.98 2.49
C ALA A 48 1.19 -25.15 2.62
N GLY A 49 0.47 -25.26 1.49
CA GLY A 49 -0.97 -25.12 1.43
C GLY A 49 -1.40 -23.68 1.75
N GLU A 50 -2.68 -23.49 2.06
CA GLU A 50 -3.18 -22.18 2.52
C GLU A 50 -2.71 -21.91 3.94
N LYS A 51 -1.71 -21.03 4.09
CA LYS A 51 -1.18 -20.62 5.39
C LYS A 51 -1.69 -19.25 5.84
N TYR A 52 -2.28 -18.47 4.93
CA TYR A 52 -2.83 -17.16 5.26
C TYR A 52 -4.03 -16.80 4.38
N LYS A 53 -4.84 -15.88 4.88
CA LYS A 53 -5.93 -15.24 4.14
C LYS A 53 -5.80 -13.73 4.25
N ILE A 54 -6.05 -13.03 3.14
CA ILE A 54 -6.19 -11.57 3.14
C ILE A 54 -7.64 -11.23 3.46
N ARG A 55 -7.81 -10.39 4.49
CA ARG A 55 -9.10 -9.85 4.92
C ARG A 55 -9.13 -8.36 4.64
N THR A 56 -9.99 -7.93 3.74
CA THR A 56 -10.15 -6.51 3.41
C THR A 56 -11.23 -5.88 4.28
N HIS A 57 -10.92 -4.70 4.80
CA HIS A 57 -11.82 -3.91 5.63
C HIS A 57 -11.93 -2.50 5.06
N THR A 58 -13.15 -2.05 4.84
CA THR A 58 -13.42 -0.70 4.35
C THR A 58 -14.09 0.11 5.44
N VAL A 59 -13.50 1.26 5.77
CA VAL A 59 -13.94 2.16 6.84
C VAL A 59 -14.50 3.43 6.22
N SER A 60 -15.69 3.84 6.65
CA SER A 60 -16.23 5.14 6.25
C SER A 60 -15.52 6.27 7.00
N PRO A 61 -15.03 7.31 6.31
CA PRO A 61 -14.45 8.46 6.98
C PRO A 61 -15.52 9.24 7.77
N SER A 62 -15.13 9.91 8.85
CA SER A 62 -15.94 10.90 9.55
C SER A 62 -16.12 12.17 8.69
N ASP A 63 -17.01 13.06 9.10
CA ASP A 63 -17.22 14.30 8.34
C ASP A 63 -15.97 15.18 8.33
N GLY A 64 -15.25 15.29 9.45
CA GLY A 64 -13.99 16.04 9.50
C GLY A 64 -12.88 15.42 8.66
N GLU A 65 -12.78 14.10 8.61
CA GLU A 65 -11.83 13.38 7.73
C GLU A 65 -12.19 13.57 6.27
N ARG A 66 -13.48 13.48 5.94
CA ARG A 66 -13.99 13.69 4.58
C ARG A 66 -13.72 15.09 4.09
N GLU A 67 -13.93 16.09 4.93
CA GLU A 67 -13.72 17.50 4.60
C GLU A 67 -12.23 17.77 4.29
N VAL A 68 -11.33 17.34 5.17
CA VAL A 68 -9.88 17.46 4.92
C VAL A 68 -9.49 16.75 3.62
N TYR A 69 -10.00 15.54 3.41
CA TYR A 69 -9.70 14.79 2.20
C TYR A 69 -10.24 15.48 0.94
N ARG A 70 -11.44 16.09 1.01
CA ARG A 70 -12.06 16.85 -0.08
C ARG A 70 -11.20 18.06 -0.48
N VAL A 71 -10.72 18.84 0.49
CA VAL A 71 -9.85 20.01 0.23
C VAL A 71 -8.56 19.59 -0.46
N ILE A 72 -7.96 18.46 -0.05
CA ILE A 72 -6.74 17.94 -0.69
C ILE A 72 -7.03 17.48 -2.12
N ILE A 73 -8.17 16.85 -2.37
CA ILE A 73 -8.59 16.42 -3.71
C ILE A 73 -8.79 17.63 -4.64
N GLU A 74 -9.46 18.67 -4.18
CA GLU A 74 -9.70 19.88 -4.98
C GLU A 74 -8.39 20.53 -5.41
N GLU A 75 -7.44 20.68 -4.49
CA GLU A 75 -6.12 21.20 -4.82
C GLU A 75 -5.33 20.24 -5.72
N PHE A 76 -5.47 18.94 -5.50
CA PHE A 76 -4.87 17.93 -6.37
C PHE A 76 -5.39 18.04 -7.81
N CYS A 77 -6.71 18.12 -8.02
CA CYS A 77 -7.32 18.28 -9.35
C CYS A 77 -6.85 19.56 -10.02
N ARG A 78 -6.81 20.69 -9.28
CA ARG A 78 -6.31 21.97 -9.78
C ARG A 78 -4.86 21.89 -10.25
N ILE A 79 -3.99 21.21 -9.52
CA ILE A 79 -2.59 21.03 -9.90
C ILE A 79 -2.47 20.06 -11.10
N CYS A 80 -3.33 19.03 -11.18
CA CYS A 80 -3.39 18.16 -12.36
C CYS A 80 -3.75 18.95 -13.62
N GLU A 81 -4.74 19.84 -13.54
CA GLU A 81 -5.08 20.73 -14.68
C GLU A 81 -3.89 21.58 -15.11
N LEU A 82 -3.20 22.20 -14.16
CA LEU A 82 -1.98 22.96 -14.45
C LEU A 82 -0.93 22.06 -15.13
N TYR A 83 -0.74 20.85 -14.64
CA TYR A 83 0.23 19.92 -15.22
C TYR A 83 -0.08 19.54 -16.66
N TYR A 84 -1.34 19.23 -16.96
CA TYR A 84 -1.75 18.82 -18.31
C TYR A 84 -1.83 19.98 -19.30
N ASN A 85 -2.10 21.20 -18.83
CA ASN A 85 -2.21 22.39 -19.67
C ASN A 85 -0.90 23.22 -19.76
N SER A 86 0.16 22.80 -19.06
CA SER A 86 1.47 23.49 -19.06
C SER A 86 2.53 22.73 -19.85
N THR A 87 3.58 23.45 -20.23
CA THR A 87 4.79 22.91 -20.88
C THR A 87 6.04 23.41 -20.18
N GLY A 88 7.20 22.83 -20.51
CA GLY A 88 8.51 23.29 -20.01
C GLY A 88 8.63 23.26 -18.48
N ASP A 89 9.20 24.30 -17.91
CA ASP A 89 9.47 24.36 -16.46
C ASP A 89 8.20 24.48 -15.59
N ALA A 90 7.14 25.13 -16.10
CA ALA A 90 5.85 25.17 -15.43
C ALA A 90 5.24 23.77 -15.24
N LYS A 91 5.42 22.89 -16.22
CA LYS A 91 4.97 21.49 -16.11
C LYS A 91 5.78 20.71 -15.09
N LYS A 92 7.09 20.96 -15.01
CA LYS A 92 7.97 20.31 -14.00
C LYS A 92 7.56 20.74 -12.58
N ASP A 93 7.33 22.05 -12.36
CA ASP A 93 6.89 22.57 -11.07
C ASP A 93 5.54 21.96 -10.67
N ALA A 94 4.55 21.97 -11.56
CA ALA A 94 3.27 21.34 -11.31
C ALA A 94 3.44 19.84 -10.95
N GLY A 95 4.34 19.13 -11.60
CA GLY A 95 4.66 17.74 -11.29
C GLY A 95 5.22 17.54 -9.88
N LEU A 96 6.14 18.39 -9.44
CA LEU A 96 6.66 18.34 -8.07
C LEU A 96 5.55 18.63 -7.02
N ARG A 97 4.66 19.55 -7.34
CA ARG A 97 3.51 19.85 -6.49
C ARG A 97 2.53 18.67 -6.42
N LEU A 98 2.28 17.97 -7.53
CA LEU A 98 1.49 16.73 -7.54
C LEU A 98 2.06 15.68 -6.61
N MET A 99 3.39 15.48 -6.60
CA MET A 99 4.02 14.52 -5.68
C MET A 99 3.77 14.85 -4.21
N ARG A 100 3.76 16.14 -3.86
CA ARG A 100 3.44 16.57 -2.49
C ARG A 100 1.98 16.28 -2.15
N GLN A 101 1.06 16.52 -3.09
CA GLN A 101 -0.37 16.25 -2.88
C GLN A 101 -0.66 14.74 -2.74
N ILE A 102 0.00 13.89 -3.50
CA ILE A 102 -0.11 12.43 -3.34
C ILE A 102 0.29 12.00 -1.92
N LYS A 103 1.43 12.50 -1.43
CA LYS A 103 1.86 12.22 -0.06
C LYS A 103 0.85 12.72 0.97
N LEU A 104 0.23 13.86 0.70
CA LEU A 104 -0.79 14.44 1.57
C LEU A 104 -2.09 13.61 1.56
N LEU A 105 -2.52 13.09 0.40
CA LEU A 105 -3.65 12.17 0.29
C LEU A 105 -3.41 10.87 1.10
N ILE A 106 -2.21 10.30 1.00
CA ILE A 106 -1.84 9.13 1.79
C ILE A 106 -1.83 9.45 3.28
N LYS A 107 -1.26 10.60 3.67
CA LYS A 107 -1.26 11.07 5.06
C LYS A 107 -2.68 11.26 5.58
N ALA A 108 -3.59 11.82 4.76
CA ALA A 108 -4.99 12.01 5.13
C ALA A 108 -5.73 10.67 5.36
N CYS A 109 -5.30 9.61 4.70
CA CYS A 109 -5.84 8.27 4.93
C CYS A 109 -5.27 7.56 6.17
N SER A 110 -4.18 8.06 6.74
CA SER A 110 -3.50 7.43 7.89
C SER A 110 -3.67 8.27 9.16
N VAL A 111 -3.27 9.52 9.11
CA VAL A 111 -3.26 10.46 10.26
C VAL A 111 -3.91 11.81 9.91
N PRO A 112 -5.21 11.82 9.53
CA PRO A 112 -5.92 13.03 9.10
C PRO A 112 -5.91 14.13 10.13
N HIS A 113 -5.91 13.79 11.43
CA HIS A 113 -5.89 14.73 12.55
C HIS A 113 -4.61 15.58 12.62
N LEU A 114 -3.55 15.21 11.89
CA LEU A 114 -2.31 15.98 11.76
C LEU A 114 -2.26 16.87 10.52
N ILE A 115 -3.40 17.06 9.87
CA ILE A 115 -3.53 17.92 8.70
C ILE A 115 -4.27 19.19 9.11
N GLU A 116 -3.75 20.32 8.66
CA GLU A 116 -4.38 21.61 8.87
C GLU A 116 -5.83 21.64 8.35
N GLY A 117 -6.73 22.20 9.12
CA GLY A 117 -8.17 22.24 8.81
C GLY A 117 -8.95 21.00 9.26
N TYR A 118 -8.31 20.01 9.89
CA TYR A 118 -9.03 18.88 10.45
C TYR A 118 -9.97 19.32 11.59
N SER A 119 -11.23 18.92 11.49
CA SER A 119 -12.24 19.14 12.53
C SER A 119 -12.70 17.78 13.09
N GLY A 120 -12.35 17.50 14.32
CA GLY A 120 -12.70 16.24 14.98
C GLY A 120 -12.02 16.11 16.34
N ASP A 121 -12.24 14.98 16.99
CA ASP A 121 -11.72 14.72 18.34
C ASP A 121 -10.27 14.18 18.37
N GLY A 122 -9.56 14.23 17.26
CA GLY A 122 -8.17 13.79 17.14
C GLY A 122 -7.99 12.28 16.96
N ILE A 123 -9.05 11.48 16.99
CA ILE A 123 -8.96 10.02 16.81
C ILE A 123 -9.63 9.62 15.49
N PRO A 124 -8.85 9.22 14.46
CA PRO A 124 -9.39 8.83 13.17
C PRO A 124 -10.35 7.62 13.25
N ASN A 125 -11.38 7.63 12.40
CA ASN A 125 -12.33 6.50 12.33
C ASN A 125 -11.65 5.17 12.00
N LYS A 126 -10.59 5.19 11.20
CA LYS A 126 -9.76 4.01 10.92
C LYS A 126 -9.09 3.50 12.20
N THR A 127 -8.57 4.37 13.03
CA THR A 127 -7.98 4.01 14.34
C THR A 127 -9.03 3.37 15.22
N ARG A 128 -10.20 3.97 15.36
CA ARG A 128 -11.36 3.38 16.12
C ARG A 128 -11.77 2.02 15.56
N TYR A 129 -11.71 1.85 14.24
CA TYR A 129 -12.02 0.57 13.61
C TYR A 129 -10.97 -0.49 13.97
N ILE A 130 -9.69 -0.16 13.90
CA ILE A 130 -8.60 -1.08 14.26
C ILE A 130 -8.64 -1.41 15.74
N GLU A 131 -8.94 -0.46 16.64
CA GLU A 131 -9.16 -0.73 18.06
C GLU A 131 -10.28 -1.79 18.27
N ARG A 132 -11.40 -1.65 17.55
CA ARG A 132 -12.49 -2.63 17.60
C ARG A 132 -12.08 -3.99 17.03
N LEU A 133 -11.26 -4.01 15.98
CA LEU A 133 -10.74 -5.24 15.40
C LEU A 133 -9.80 -5.94 16.38
N VAL A 134 -8.86 -5.22 16.99
CA VAL A 134 -7.96 -5.74 18.02
C VAL A 134 -8.73 -6.30 19.22
N ARG A 135 -9.85 -5.67 19.62
CA ARG A 135 -10.70 -6.16 20.73
C ARG A 135 -11.38 -7.49 20.42
N LYS A 136 -11.67 -7.76 19.13
CA LYS A 136 -12.27 -9.04 18.69
C LYS A 136 -11.24 -10.16 18.57
N ILE A 137 -9.96 -9.85 18.56
CA ILE A 137 -8.86 -10.81 18.43
C ILE A 137 -8.40 -11.17 19.86
N PRO A 138 -8.69 -12.38 20.37
CA PRO A 138 -8.32 -12.75 21.74
C PRO A 138 -6.83 -13.05 21.88
N GLY A 139 -6.20 -13.50 20.79
CA GLY A 139 -4.78 -13.86 20.73
C GLY A 139 -3.85 -12.69 20.46
N LYS A 140 -2.64 -13.02 20.06
CA LYS A 140 -1.63 -12.04 19.64
C LYS A 140 -2.05 -11.34 18.34
N VAL A 141 -1.76 -10.06 18.26
CA VAL A 141 -2.02 -9.25 17.07
C VAL A 141 -0.86 -8.30 16.81
N ALA A 142 -0.51 -8.12 15.54
CA ALA A 142 0.47 -7.13 15.10
C ALA A 142 -0.22 -6.02 14.30
N VAL A 143 0.15 -4.77 14.57
CA VAL A 143 -0.30 -3.59 13.82
C VAL A 143 0.89 -2.96 13.12
N GLY A 144 0.92 -3.05 11.80
CA GLY A 144 1.99 -2.53 10.95
C GLY A 144 1.65 -1.17 10.38
N CYS A 145 2.40 -0.14 10.79
CA CYS A 145 2.24 1.25 10.37
C CYS A 145 3.25 1.61 9.26
N THR A 146 2.87 2.49 8.35
CA THR A 146 3.75 2.96 7.27
C THR A 146 4.51 4.23 7.62
N SER A 147 4.09 4.96 8.65
CA SER A 147 4.71 6.20 9.13
C SER A 147 4.95 6.19 10.63
N ILE A 148 5.90 7.01 11.09
CA ILE A 148 6.15 7.22 12.52
C ILE A 148 4.94 7.86 13.20
N ALA A 149 4.29 8.82 12.55
CA ALA A 149 3.11 9.48 13.11
C ALA A 149 1.94 8.50 13.34
N ALA A 150 1.71 7.57 12.42
CA ALA A 150 0.73 6.50 12.61
C ALA A 150 1.18 5.55 13.74
N PHE A 151 2.45 5.17 13.76
CA PHE A 151 3.00 4.33 14.81
C PHE A 151 2.77 4.94 16.20
N ASP A 152 3.13 6.21 16.41
CA ASP A 152 2.99 6.89 17.69
C ASP A 152 1.50 6.99 18.12
N LEU A 153 0.60 7.23 17.17
CA LEU A 153 -0.85 7.21 17.41
C LEU A 153 -1.31 5.83 17.89
N TYR A 154 -0.97 4.76 17.15
CA TYR A 154 -1.41 3.40 17.50
C TYR A 154 -0.76 2.90 18.79
N GLU A 155 0.51 3.21 19.06
CA GLU A 155 1.14 2.89 20.33
C GLU A 155 0.37 3.50 21.51
N SER A 156 0.12 4.82 21.46
CA SER A 156 -0.61 5.52 22.52
C SER A 156 -2.02 4.96 22.71
N ARG A 157 -2.78 4.83 21.62
CA ARG A 157 -4.16 4.38 21.65
C ARG A 157 -4.32 2.94 22.13
N LEU A 158 -3.46 2.03 21.67
CA LEU A 158 -3.56 0.62 22.06
C LEU A 158 -3.15 0.39 23.52
N ARG A 159 -2.18 1.15 24.05
CA ARG A 159 -1.86 1.12 25.48
C ARG A 159 -3.04 1.63 26.33
N GLU A 160 -3.68 2.70 25.89
CA GLU A 160 -4.84 3.27 26.59
C GLU A 160 -6.07 2.33 26.55
N CYS A 161 -6.38 1.79 25.39
CA CYS A 161 -7.60 0.97 25.19
C CYS A 161 -7.49 -0.47 25.69
N PHE A 162 -6.26 -0.97 25.93
CA PHE A 162 -5.99 -2.35 26.33
C PHE A 162 -4.99 -2.44 27.49
N PRO A 163 -5.30 -1.88 28.66
CA PRO A 163 -4.39 -1.87 29.80
C PRO A 163 -3.99 -3.27 30.29
N ASP A 164 -4.85 -4.26 30.08
CA ASP A 164 -4.62 -5.65 30.50
C ASP A 164 -3.84 -6.49 29.46
N ARG A 165 -3.46 -5.90 28.31
CA ARG A 165 -2.71 -6.57 27.25
C ARG A 165 -1.32 -5.92 27.12
N PRO A 166 -0.23 -6.71 27.16
CA PRO A 166 1.10 -6.14 26.97
C PRO A 166 1.26 -5.60 25.55
N VAL A 167 1.68 -4.33 25.44
CA VAL A 167 1.93 -3.66 24.15
C VAL A 167 3.43 -3.52 23.94
N PHE A 168 3.91 -4.19 22.91
CA PHE A 168 5.28 -4.19 22.43
C PHE A 168 5.45 -3.25 21.25
N VAL A 169 6.61 -2.63 21.13
CA VAL A 169 6.85 -1.61 20.11
C VAL A 169 8.18 -1.82 19.39
N VAL A 170 8.16 -1.79 18.06
CA VAL A 170 9.36 -1.88 17.22
C VAL A 170 9.34 -0.83 16.12
N LYS A 171 10.23 0.14 16.20
CA LYS A 171 10.44 1.16 15.16
C LYS A 171 11.89 1.16 14.64
N GLY A 172 12.13 1.95 13.58
CA GLY A 172 13.36 1.88 12.79
C GLY A 172 14.66 2.14 13.55
N ASP A 173 14.62 2.96 14.59
CA ASP A 173 15.75 3.33 15.44
C ASP A 173 16.14 2.27 16.48
N VAL A 174 15.30 1.23 16.68
CA VAL A 174 15.59 0.15 17.63
C VAL A 174 16.70 -0.76 17.08
N ALA A 175 17.79 -0.92 17.83
CA ALA A 175 18.90 -1.79 17.48
C ALA A 175 18.45 -3.25 17.31
N PHE A 176 19.08 -3.98 16.38
CA PHE A 176 18.69 -5.35 16.01
C PHE A 176 18.55 -6.31 17.20
N LYS A 177 19.54 -6.36 18.10
CA LYS A 177 19.50 -7.21 19.31
C LYS A 177 18.30 -6.89 20.21
N LYS A 178 17.97 -5.60 20.34
CA LYS A 178 16.82 -5.17 21.13
C LYS A 178 15.50 -5.55 20.45
N ARG A 179 15.43 -5.50 19.10
CA ARG A 179 14.24 -5.99 18.37
C ARG A 179 14.01 -7.49 18.61
N GLN A 180 15.07 -8.28 18.60
CA GLN A 180 14.97 -9.72 18.89
C GLN A 180 14.44 -9.97 20.30
N SER A 181 14.96 -9.24 21.31
CA SER A 181 14.46 -9.35 22.68
C SER A 181 12.97 -9.01 22.78
N ILE A 182 12.55 -7.88 22.20
CA ILE A 182 11.14 -7.46 22.18
C ILE A 182 10.25 -8.52 21.54
N VAL A 183 10.69 -9.08 20.40
CA VAL A 183 9.92 -10.11 19.70
C VAL A 183 9.87 -11.41 20.51
N THR A 184 10.95 -11.80 21.15
CA THR A 184 10.96 -12.99 22.03
C THR A 184 10.02 -12.81 23.22
N GLU A 185 9.98 -11.64 23.82
CA GLU A 185 9.04 -11.31 24.89
C GLU A 185 7.59 -11.33 24.38
N PHE A 186 7.33 -10.72 23.22
CA PHE A 186 6.01 -10.77 22.57
C PHE A 186 5.58 -12.22 22.29
N ASP A 187 6.49 -13.03 21.75
CA ASP A 187 6.21 -14.46 21.46
C ASP A 187 5.86 -15.27 22.70
N SER A 188 6.37 -14.91 23.86
CA SER A 188 6.07 -15.57 25.13
C SER A 188 4.68 -15.22 25.69
N THR A 189 4.04 -14.17 25.20
CA THR A 189 2.71 -13.76 25.67
C THR A 189 1.60 -14.59 25.01
N ILE A 190 0.42 -14.59 25.60
CA ILE A 190 -0.78 -15.23 25.04
C ILE A 190 -1.53 -14.25 24.15
N ASN A 191 -1.64 -12.99 24.54
CA ASN A 191 -2.51 -11.98 23.94
C ASN A 191 -1.81 -10.64 23.69
N GLY A 192 -0.48 -10.63 23.54
CA GLY A 192 0.28 -9.42 23.31
C GLY A 192 -0.16 -8.65 22.04
N ILE A 193 0.04 -7.35 22.06
CA ILE A 193 -0.15 -6.46 20.91
C ILE A 193 1.23 -5.96 20.48
N LEU A 194 1.60 -6.14 19.21
CA LEU A 194 2.83 -5.63 18.63
C LEU A 194 2.53 -4.45 17.71
N VAL A 195 2.99 -3.25 18.06
CA VAL A 195 2.94 -2.09 17.17
C VAL A 195 4.30 -1.90 16.53
N CYS A 196 4.35 -1.81 15.22
CA CYS A 196 5.62 -1.68 14.51
C CYS A 196 5.50 -0.86 13.23
N THR A 197 6.61 -0.28 12.79
CA THR A 197 6.65 0.19 11.41
C THR A 197 6.90 -1.01 10.48
N GLN A 198 6.14 -1.11 9.39
CA GLN A 198 6.26 -2.25 8.45
C GLN A 198 7.71 -2.45 7.98
N GLN A 199 8.46 -1.35 7.81
CA GLN A 199 9.84 -1.39 7.39
C GLN A 199 10.78 -1.98 8.46
N SER A 200 10.54 -1.73 9.75
CA SER A 200 11.44 -2.20 10.82
C SER A 200 11.40 -3.71 11.03
N LEU A 201 10.32 -4.37 10.67
CA LEU A 201 10.20 -5.83 10.73
C LEU A 201 10.45 -6.53 9.38
N SER A 202 10.63 -5.80 8.28
CA SER A 202 10.87 -6.39 6.95
C SER A 202 12.17 -7.20 6.88
N SER A 203 13.10 -7.04 7.83
CA SER A 203 14.36 -7.78 7.89
C SER A 203 14.52 -8.48 9.26
N SER A 204 14.97 -9.74 9.21
CA SER A 204 15.68 -10.44 10.29
C SER A 204 14.92 -10.99 11.50
N VAL A 205 13.59 -10.84 11.62
CA VAL A 205 12.83 -11.41 12.75
C VAL A 205 11.66 -12.24 12.23
N ASN A 206 11.38 -13.39 12.83
CA ASN A 206 10.21 -14.21 12.52
C ASN A 206 9.30 -14.28 13.74
N ILE A 207 8.00 -14.19 13.51
CA ILE A 207 6.98 -14.11 14.57
C ILE A 207 5.84 -15.11 14.26
N PRO A 208 6.13 -16.42 14.23
CA PRO A 208 5.16 -17.42 13.77
C PRO A 208 3.97 -17.61 14.72
N THR A 209 4.08 -17.13 15.95
CA THR A 209 3.04 -17.34 16.98
C THR A 209 1.91 -16.31 16.90
N CYS A 210 2.07 -15.24 16.13
CA CYS A 210 1.03 -14.22 15.91
C CYS A 210 0.19 -14.62 14.70
N ASN A 211 -1.13 -14.70 14.86
CA ASN A 211 -2.03 -15.16 13.81
C ASN A 211 -2.72 -14.04 13.06
N ASP A 212 -2.81 -12.86 13.65
CA ASP A 212 -3.49 -11.71 13.08
C ASP A 212 -2.52 -10.56 12.85
N VAL A 213 -2.43 -10.11 11.61
CA VAL A 213 -1.56 -9.01 11.18
C VAL A 213 -2.40 -7.93 10.52
N ILE A 214 -2.45 -6.76 11.13
CA ILE A 214 -3.24 -5.61 10.63
C ILE A 214 -2.29 -4.63 9.94
N LEU A 215 -2.54 -4.34 8.67
CA LEU A 215 -1.89 -3.25 7.95
C LEU A 215 -2.78 -2.01 8.05
N GLU A 216 -2.32 -1.05 8.82
CA GLU A 216 -3.00 0.24 9.01
C GLU A 216 -3.08 1.03 7.71
N SER A 217 -2.03 0.92 6.90
CA SER A 217 -1.96 1.50 5.56
C SER A 217 -1.17 0.59 4.64
N LEU A 218 -1.47 0.65 3.35
CA LEU A 218 -0.82 -0.17 2.33
C LEU A 218 0.43 0.53 1.79
N GLN A 219 1.46 -0.23 1.45
CA GLN A 219 2.64 0.28 0.76
C GLN A 219 2.46 0.17 -0.75
N TRP A 220 2.98 1.16 -1.50
CA TRP A 220 3.06 1.12 -2.96
C TRP A 220 3.97 0.00 -3.48
N ASN A 221 4.94 -0.39 -2.67
CA ASN A 221 5.87 -1.48 -2.98
C ASN A 221 5.36 -2.78 -2.36
N ILE A 222 4.66 -3.58 -3.15
CA ILE A 222 4.09 -4.86 -2.73
C ILE A 222 5.13 -5.82 -2.17
N PRO A 223 6.29 -6.07 -2.80
CA PRO A 223 7.31 -6.93 -2.23
C PRO A 223 7.75 -6.52 -0.81
N LYS A 224 7.83 -5.23 -0.51
CA LYS A 224 8.17 -4.76 0.85
C LYS A 224 7.04 -5.03 1.84
N MET A 225 5.79 -4.85 1.40
CA MET A 225 4.61 -5.16 2.21
C MET A 225 4.51 -6.67 2.47
N GLU A 226 4.72 -7.50 1.46
CA GLU A 226 4.79 -8.95 1.58
C GLU A 226 5.92 -9.38 2.52
N GLN A 227 7.12 -8.81 2.39
CA GLN A 227 8.24 -9.07 3.30
C GLN A 227 7.88 -8.79 4.76
N PHE A 228 7.02 -7.83 5.02
CA PHE A 228 6.54 -7.55 6.37
C PHE A 228 5.64 -8.67 6.88
N TYR A 229 4.53 -8.99 6.23
CA TYR A 229 3.60 -9.97 6.78
C TYR A 229 4.09 -11.41 6.65
N PHE A 230 5.01 -11.73 5.72
CA PHE A 230 5.68 -13.04 5.68
C PHE A 230 6.62 -13.30 6.86
N ARG A 231 6.87 -12.31 7.73
CA ARG A 231 7.52 -12.57 9.03
C ARG A 231 6.64 -13.35 10.00
N PHE A 232 5.35 -13.27 9.80
CA PHE A 232 4.34 -13.95 10.61
C PHE A 232 3.91 -15.29 9.99
N ILE A 233 4.13 -15.47 8.68
CA ILE A 233 3.71 -16.63 7.92
C ILE A 233 4.92 -17.51 7.65
N ARG A 234 4.89 -18.74 8.12
CA ARG A 234 5.98 -19.72 7.96
C ARG A 234 5.46 -21.04 7.45
N LEU A 235 6.35 -21.85 6.84
CA LEU A 235 5.99 -23.18 6.34
C LEU A 235 5.45 -24.09 7.43
N ASP A 236 6.05 -24.01 8.61
CA ASP A 236 5.70 -24.80 9.79
C ASP A 236 4.56 -24.20 10.63
N SER A 237 3.97 -23.07 10.20
CA SER A 237 2.80 -22.51 10.89
C SER A 237 1.67 -23.51 10.95
N LYS A 238 1.22 -23.84 12.15
CA LYS A 238 0.11 -24.79 12.41
C LYS A 238 -1.25 -24.18 12.14
N GLU A 239 -1.38 -22.88 12.33
CA GLU A 239 -2.62 -22.14 12.22
C GLU A 239 -2.63 -21.22 11.01
N LEU A 240 -3.82 -21.01 10.45
CA LEU A 240 -4.04 -20.06 9.38
C LEU A 240 -3.84 -18.63 9.91
N LYS A 241 -3.11 -17.80 9.15
CA LYS A 241 -2.88 -16.41 9.48
C LYS A 241 -3.89 -15.52 8.78
N ASP A 242 -4.42 -14.54 9.48
CA ASP A 242 -5.28 -13.50 8.91
C ASP A 242 -4.48 -12.20 8.72
N VAL A 243 -4.36 -11.76 7.47
CA VAL A 243 -3.72 -10.50 7.11
C VAL A 243 -4.83 -9.50 6.79
N HIS A 244 -4.98 -8.50 7.64
CA HIS A 244 -6.06 -7.51 7.56
C HIS A 244 -5.60 -6.24 6.86
N TYR A 245 -6.17 -5.93 5.71
CA TYR A 245 -5.98 -4.67 5.00
C TYR A 245 -7.11 -3.71 5.37
N VAL A 246 -6.78 -2.60 6.03
CA VAL A 246 -7.76 -1.61 6.46
C VAL A 246 -7.61 -0.33 5.65
N THR A 247 -8.65 0.03 4.91
CA THR A 247 -8.65 1.18 3.99
C THR A 247 -9.87 2.07 4.21
N TYR A 248 -9.74 3.36 3.90
CA TYR A 248 -10.91 4.23 3.85
C TYR A 248 -11.71 4.02 2.57
N LYS A 249 -13.04 4.08 2.71
CA LYS A 249 -13.98 4.08 1.59
C LYS A 249 -13.78 5.32 0.72
N ASP A 250 -13.88 5.14 -0.61
CA ASP A 250 -13.77 6.20 -1.60
C ASP A 250 -12.47 7.02 -1.50
N SER A 251 -11.37 6.32 -1.22
CA SER A 251 -10.04 6.91 -1.06
C SER A 251 -9.00 6.31 -2.00
N VAL A 252 -7.87 6.99 -2.13
CA VAL A 252 -6.70 6.50 -2.86
C VAL A 252 -6.21 5.14 -2.37
N GLU A 253 -6.48 4.79 -1.10
CA GLU A 253 -6.10 3.49 -0.55
C GLU A 253 -6.89 2.32 -1.15
N GLN A 254 -8.18 2.52 -1.47
CA GLN A 254 -8.96 1.46 -2.12
C GLN A 254 -8.42 1.15 -3.51
N ASN A 255 -8.02 2.18 -4.27
CA ASN A 255 -7.40 1.97 -5.56
C ASN A 255 -6.02 1.32 -5.43
N LEU A 256 -5.24 1.73 -4.44
CA LEU A 256 -3.98 1.07 -4.13
C LEU A 256 -4.20 -0.39 -3.74
N MET A 257 -5.23 -0.70 -2.96
CA MET A 257 -5.60 -2.07 -2.61
C MET A 257 -5.98 -2.89 -3.84
N ALA A 258 -6.81 -2.35 -4.73
CA ALA A 258 -7.17 -3.01 -5.98
C ALA A 258 -5.92 -3.30 -6.83
N LEU A 259 -5.00 -2.33 -6.94
CA LEU A 259 -3.73 -2.48 -7.64
C LEU A 259 -2.85 -3.55 -6.99
N VAL A 260 -2.73 -3.55 -5.66
CA VAL A 260 -1.97 -4.57 -4.90
C VAL A 260 -2.49 -5.96 -5.21
N LEU A 261 -3.80 -6.17 -5.10
CA LEU A 261 -4.44 -7.45 -5.37
C LEU A 261 -4.28 -7.89 -6.84
N THR A 262 -4.33 -6.95 -7.78
CA THR A 262 -4.08 -7.21 -9.21
C THR A 262 -2.63 -7.61 -9.45
N LYS A 263 -1.66 -6.93 -8.82
CA LYS A 263 -0.24 -7.27 -8.92
C LYS A 263 0.08 -8.62 -8.28
N GLU A 264 -0.54 -8.97 -7.17
CA GLU A 264 -0.42 -10.31 -6.60
C GLU A 264 -0.86 -11.37 -7.62
N ARG A 265 -2.00 -11.16 -8.28
CA ARG A 265 -2.48 -12.04 -9.36
C ARG A 265 -1.52 -12.08 -10.55
N LEU A 266 -0.93 -10.95 -10.94
CA LEU A 266 0.04 -10.90 -12.03
C LEU A 266 1.36 -11.56 -11.68
N ASN A 267 1.89 -11.34 -10.47
CA ASN A 267 3.07 -12.06 -9.99
C ASN A 267 2.81 -13.57 -9.98
N GLU A 268 1.58 -13.97 -9.64
CA GLU A 268 1.14 -15.36 -9.78
C GLU A 268 1.21 -15.82 -11.23
N PHE A 269 0.71 -15.01 -12.15
CA PHE A 269 0.70 -15.27 -13.58
C PHE A 269 2.12 -15.38 -14.19
N ILE A 270 3.00 -14.39 -13.92
CA ILE A 270 4.40 -14.42 -14.39
C ILE A 270 5.11 -15.67 -13.90
N LYS A 271 4.78 -16.14 -12.71
CA LYS A 271 5.35 -17.33 -12.10
C LYS A 271 4.82 -18.63 -12.70
N THR A 272 3.61 -18.67 -13.23
CA THR A 272 2.97 -19.90 -13.75
C THR A 272 3.14 -20.12 -15.24
N GLY A 273 3.55 -19.10 -15.99
CA GLY A 273 3.70 -19.17 -17.46
C GLY A 273 2.38 -19.26 -18.23
N GLU A 274 1.24 -19.22 -17.57
CA GLU A 274 -0.07 -19.21 -18.22
C GLU A 274 -0.43 -17.79 -18.66
N VAL A 275 -0.28 -17.53 -19.96
CA VAL A 275 -0.59 -16.23 -20.59
C VAL A 275 -2.06 -16.19 -20.95
N LYS A 276 -2.89 -15.54 -20.11
CA LYS A 276 -4.21 -15.06 -20.54
C LYS A 276 -4.09 -13.60 -20.92
N GLU A 277 -4.41 -13.29 -22.18
CA GLU A 277 -4.48 -11.99 -22.84
C GLU A 277 -3.79 -10.80 -22.15
N GLN A 278 -2.59 -10.47 -22.68
CA GLN A 278 -1.57 -9.64 -22.00
C GLN A 278 -1.73 -8.13 -22.17
N SER A 279 -2.54 -7.67 -23.15
CA SER A 279 -2.56 -6.24 -23.51
C SER A 279 -3.20 -5.36 -22.44
N GLU A 280 -4.27 -5.81 -21.81
CA GLU A 280 -5.00 -5.01 -20.80
C GLU A 280 -4.27 -4.94 -19.46
N ILE A 281 -3.52 -5.98 -19.10
CA ILE A 281 -2.86 -6.07 -17.80
C ILE A 281 -1.60 -5.18 -17.74
N PHE A 282 -0.89 -5.01 -18.86
CA PHE A 282 0.34 -4.20 -18.89
C PHE A 282 0.05 -2.70 -19.05
N GLU A 283 -1.07 -2.29 -19.62
CA GLU A 283 -1.50 -0.89 -19.65
C GLU A 283 -1.83 -0.32 -18.25
N GLU A 284 -2.23 -1.17 -17.31
CA GLU A 284 -2.51 -0.78 -15.93
C GLU A 284 -1.26 -0.58 -15.05
N PHE A 285 -0.06 -0.94 -15.55
CA PHE A 285 1.16 -1.06 -14.73
C PHE A 285 2.11 0.14 -14.69
N ASP A 286 1.73 1.30 -15.18
CA ASP A 286 2.47 2.55 -14.89
C ASP A 286 2.05 3.07 -13.49
N VAL A 287 2.65 2.45 -12.53
CA VAL A 287 2.18 2.10 -11.19
C VAL A 287 1.75 3.26 -10.28
N THR A 288 2.25 4.46 -10.48
CA THR A 288 1.97 5.56 -9.54
C THR A 288 0.92 6.52 -10.06
N MET A 289 0.96 6.78 -11.35
CA MET A 289 -0.05 7.65 -12.00
C MET A 289 -1.32 6.90 -12.35
N SER A 290 -1.25 5.62 -12.72
CA SER A 290 -2.45 4.86 -13.09
C SER A 290 -3.46 4.73 -11.94
N VAL A 291 -2.99 4.56 -10.70
CA VAL A 291 -3.87 4.54 -9.51
C VAL A 291 -4.57 5.87 -9.33
N ILE A 292 -3.86 6.97 -9.53
CA ILE A 292 -4.41 8.31 -9.38
C ILE A 292 -5.21 8.70 -10.62
N GLU A 293 -4.72 8.36 -11.80
CA GLU A 293 -5.42 8.59 -13.05
C GLU A 293 -6.75 7.84 -13.14
N SER A 294 -6.85 6.66 -12.55
CA SER A 294 -8.11 5.91 -12.46
C SER A 294 -9.16 6.59 -11.58
N LEU A 295 -8.74 7.51 -10.72
CA LEU A 295 -9.61 8.33 -9.88
C LEU A 295 -10.06 9.63 -10.55
N LEU A 296 -9.45 9.99 -11.69
CA LEU A 296 -9.67 11.26 -12.33
C LEU A 296 -10.56 11.12 -13.57
N VAL A 297 -11.54 11.99 -13.69
CA VAL A 297 -12.30 12.22 -14.93
C VAL A 297 -11.64 13.40 -15.65
N ARG A 298 -11.28 13.19 -16.91
CA ARG A 298 -10.68 14.21 -17.78
C ARG A 298 -11.67 14.59 -18.86
N GLU A 299 -11.96 15.87 -18.95
CA GLU A 299 -12.80 16.45 -20.01
C GLU A 299 -11.99 17.50 -20.78
N ARG A 300 -12.26 17.64 -22.08
CA ARG A 300 -11.70 18.72 -22.88
C ARG A 300 -12.81 19.66 -23.27
N ASP A 301 -12.59 20.95 -23.07
CA ASP A 301 -13.49 21.97 -23.59
C ASP A 301 -13.27 22.24 -25.09
N SER A 302 -14.08 23.14 -25.63
CA SER A 302 -14.03 23.55 -27.05
C SER A 302 -12.70 24.23 -27.45
N GLU A 303 -11.94 24.73 -26.48
CA GLU A 303 -10.63 25.36 -26.69
C GLU A 303 -9.47 24.36 -26.55
N GLY A 304 -9.79 23.08 -26.26
CA GLY A 304 -8.82 22.00 -26.08
C GLY A 304 -8.15 21.97 -24.71
N LYS A 305 -8.60 22.80 -23.78
CA LYS A 305 -8.12 22.82 -22.41
C LYS A 305 -8.66 21.61 -21.64
N ILE A 306 -7.81 21.02 -20.80
CA ILE A 306 -8.14 19.85 -19.99
C ILE A 306 -8.67 20.31 -18.64
N HIS A 307 -9.87 19.85 -18.30
CA HIS A 307 -10.48 19.97 -16.99
C HIS A 307 -10.43 18.62 -16.28
N ILE A 308 -10.16 18.65 -14.97
CA ILE A 308 -10.00 17.44 -14.18
C ILE A 308 -10.92 17.51 -12.97
N SER A 309 -11.70 16.45 -12.81
CA SER A 309 -12.52 16.24 -11.62
C SER A 309 -12.24 14.87 -10.99
N TRP A 310 -12.57 14.75 -9.73
CA TRP A 310 -12.48 13.47 -9.01
C TRP A 310 -13.70 12.64 -9.35
N GLY A 311 -13.48 11.50 -10.00
CA GLY A 311 -14.55 10.57 -10.33
C GLY A 311 -14.94 9.73 -9.12
N SER A 312 -16.25 9.48 -8.94
CA SER A 312 -16.69 8.39 -8.09
C SER A 312 -16.15 7.09 -8.68
N GLN A 313 -15.53 6.27 -7.85
CA GLN A 313 -14.80 5.09 -8.25
C GLN A 313 -15.58 4.23 -9.25
N ARG A 314 -15.09 4.08 -10.47
CA ARG A 314 -15.35 2.91 -11.29
C ARG A 314 -14.42 1.79 -10.79
N ILE A 315 -14.75 1.24 -9.63
CA ILE A 315 -14.07 0.06 -9.13
C ILE A 315 -14.92 -1.14 -9.48
N MET A 316 -14.30 -1.99 -10.25
CA MET A 316 -14.65 -3.39 -10.49
C MET A 316 -16.13 -3.66 -10.79
N ASN A 317 -16.45 -3.70 -12.05
CA ASN A 317 -17.32 -4.74 -12.57
C ASN A 317 -16.47 -5.83 -13.19
#